data_fb07d2912d19e029d7a9454d674b44f5
#
_entry.id   fb07d2912d19e029d7a9454d674b44f5
#
_cell.length_a   1.000
_cell.length_b   1.000
_cell.length_c   1.000
_cell.angle_alpha   90.00
_cell.angle_beta   90.00
_cell.angle_gamma   90.00
#
_symmetry.space_group_name_H-M   'P 1'
#
loop_
_entity.id
_entity.type
_entity.pdbx_description
1 polymer ?
#
loop_
_entity_poly.entity_id
_entity_poly.type
_entity_poly.pdbx_seq_one_letter_code
_entity_poly.pdbx_strand_id
1 'polypeptide(L)'
;MKSLIISYTLENTKPNQRIIIHRLLYGYSDYSNNMAYNYTRKGLIELYSGRKINRGVFIIPFKHKDKFIPLLKKNKAKIEIIPVNLA
;
A
#
# COMPACT_ATOMS: atom_id res chain seq x y z
N MET A 1 -2.35 -5.35 20.48
CA MET A 1 -1.89 -5.80 19.15
C MET A 1 -0.89 -4.82 18.59
N LYS A 2 0.30 -5.30 18.27
CA LYS A 2 1.32 -4.43 17.69
C LYS A 2 1.03 -4.14 16.23
N SER A 3 1.06 -2.87 15.88
CA SER A 3 0.83 -2.41 14.52
C SER A 3 1.83 -1.32 14.16
N LEU A 4 1.92 -1.02 12.88
CA LEU A 4 2.76 0.05 12.37
C LEU A 4 1.90 0.99 11.53
N ILE A 5 2.03 2.28 11.82
CA ILE A 5 1.53 3.31 10.91
C ILE A 5 2.68 3.66 9.98
N ILE A 6 2.45 3.55 8.68
CA ILE A 6 3.44 3.87 7.66
C ILE A 6 2.96 5.06 6.87
N SER A 7 3.75 6.13 6.90
CA SER A 7 3.55 7.31 6.07
C SER A 7 4.61 7.32 4.99
N TYR A 8 4.23 7.55 3.75
CA TYR A 8 5.18 7.55 2.65
C TYR A 8 4.91 8.68 1.66
N THR A 9 5.97 9.10 0.98
CA THR A 9 5.88 10.04 -0.13
C THR A 9 6.67 9.50 -1.31
N LEU A 10 6.23 9.84 -2.51
CA LEU A 10 6.83 9.37 -3.76
C LEU A 10 7.40 10.53 -4.58
N GLU A 11 8.04 11.48 -3.91
CA GLU A 11 8.53 12.72 -4.54
C GLU A 11 9.52 12.48 -5.66
N ASN A 12 10.39 11.49 -5.49
CA ASN A 12 11.46 11.19 -6.45
C ASN A 12 11.10 10.04 -7.39
N THR A 13 9.82 9.76 -7.55
CA THR A 13 9.34 8.61 -8.30
C THR A 13 8.68 9.09 -9.60
N LYS A 14 8.98 8.40 -10.70
CA LYS A 14 8.35 8.69 -11.99
C LYS A 14 6.84 8.42 -11.93
N PRO A 15 6.01 9.16 -12.69
CA PRO A 15 4.55 8.96 -12.66
C PRO A 15 4.11 7.52 -12.90
N ASN A 16 4.75 6.80 -13.81
CA ASN A 16 4.40 5.41 -14.08
C ASN A 16 4.65 4.52 -12.87
N GLN A 17 5.73 4.76 -12.15
CA GLN A 17 6.06 4.00 -10.95
C GLN A 17 5.09 4.31 -9.81
N ARG A 18 4.63 5.55 -9.71
CA ARG A 18 3.63 5.93 -8.71
C ARG A 18 2.34 5.14 -8.90
N ILE A 19 1.90 4.99 -10.14
CA ILE A 19 0.71 4.21 -10.47
C ILE A 19 0.89 2.76 -10.06
N ILE A 20 2.03 2.17 -10.38
CA ILE A 20 2.34 0.78 -10.03
C ILE A 20 2.31 0.57 -8.52
N ILE A 21 2.99 1.44 -7.77
CA ILE A 21 3.04 1.36 -6.31
C ILE A 21 1.64 1.51 -5.72
N HIS A 22 0.87 2.47 -6.21
CA HIS A 22 -0.49 2.70 -5.74
C HIS A 22 -1.38 1.47 -5.96
N ARG A 23 -1.29 0.86 -7.13
CA ARG A 23 -2.04 -0.37 -7.44
C ARG A 23 -1.63 -1.54 -6.57
N LEU A 24 -0.33 -1.68 -6.30
CA LEU A 24 0.17 -2.73 -5.42
C LEU A 24 -0.35 -2.58 -4.00
N LEU A 25 -0.37 -1.37 -3.49
CA LEU A 25 -0.80 -1.10 -2.11
C LEU A 25 -2.32 -1.14 -1.95
N TYR A 26 -3.05 -0.51 -2.85
CA TYR A 26 -4.50 -0.30 -2.67
C TYR A 26 -5.36 -1.15 -3.59
N GLY A 27 -4.75 -1.84 -4.54
CA GLY A 27 -5.51 -2.61 -5.51
C GLY A 27 -6.09 -1.74 -6.61
N TYR A 28 -6.80 -2.35 -7.51
CA TYR A 28 -7.44 -1.65 -8.61
C TYR A 28 -8.52 -2.54 -9.23
N SER A 29 -9.43 -1.90 -9.97
CA SER A 29 -10.42 -2.61 -10.75
C SER A 29 -10.02 -2.57 -12.22
N ASP A 30 -10.09 -3.71 -12.88
CA ASP A 30 -9.74 -3.85 -14.28
C ASP A 30 -10.99 -4.27 -15.06
N TYR A 31 -11.26 -3.57 -16.15
CA TYR A 31 -12.41 -3.83 -16.99
C TYR A 31 -11.94 -4.39 -18.33
N SER A 32 -12.46 -5.55 -18.71
CA SER A 32 -12.14 -6.13 -20.00
C SER A 32 -13.06 -5.55 -21.10
N ASN A 33 -12.83 -6.00 -22.34
CA ASN A 33 -13.54 -5.50 -23.52
C ASN A 33 -15.06 -5.36 -23.30
N ASN A 34 -15.58 -4.18 -23.68
CA ASN A 34 -17.01 -3.85 -23.57
C ASN A 34 -17.56 -3.96 -22.14
N MET A 35 -16.69 -3.87 -21.16
CA MET A 35 -17.05 -3.98 -19.74
C MET A 35 -17.75 -5.30 -19.41
N ALA A 36 -17.51 -6.33 -20.21
CA ALA A 36 -18.09 -7.66 -19.98
C ALA A 36 -17.56 -8.31 -18.70
N TYR A 37 -16.34 -7.98 -18.33
CA TYR A 37 -15.69 -8.50 -17.13
C TYR A 37 -15.15 -7.37 -16.29
N ASN A 38 -15.37 -7.48 -15.00
CA ASN A 38 -14.80 -6.57 -14.01
C ASN A 38 -13.93 -7.38 -13.07
N TYR A 39 -12.62 -7.14 -13.11
CA TYR A 39 -11.68 -7.78 -12.20
C TYR A 39 -11.27 -6.77 -11.13
N THR A 40 -11.56 -7.11 -9.90
CA THR A 40 -11.08 -6.33 -8.75
C THR A 40 -9.88 -7.06 -8.16
N ARG A 41 -8.74 -6.37 -8.14
CA ARG A 41 -7.53 -6.90 -7.53
C ARG A 41 -7.30 -6.20 -6.21
N LYS A 42 -7.20 -7.01 -5.14
CA LYS A 42 -6.95 -6.49 -3.81
C LYS A 42 -5.51 -6.01 -3.69
N GLY A 43 -5.31 -4.89 -3.03
CA GLY A 43 -3.98 -4.40 -2.73
C GLY A 43 -3.37 -5.11 -1.53
N LEU A 44 -2.07 -4.90 -1.33
CA LEU A 44 -1.34 -5.52 -0.22
C LEU A 44 -1.92 -5.11 1.13
N ILE A 45 -2.36 -3.86 1.27
CA ILE A 45 -2.93 -3.37 2.53
C ILE A 45 -4.12 -4.23 2.94
N GLU A 46 -5.04 -4.49 2.01
CA GLU A 46 -6.21 -5.32 2.29
C GLU A 46 -5.84 -6.78 2.50
N LEU A 47 -4.92 -7.32 1.68
CA LEU A 47 -4.49 -8.71 1.78
C LEU A 47 -3.83 -9.04 3.12
N TYR A 48 -3.12 -8.08 3.71
CA TYR A 48 -2.39 -8.28 4.95
C TYR A 48 -3.05 -7.57 6.14
N SER A 49 -4.38 -7.43 6.08
CA SER A 49 -5.19 -6.93 7.20
C SER A 49 -4.86 -5.51 7.63
N GLY A 50 -4.36 -4.71 6.70
CA GLY A 50 -4.12 -3.29 6.95
C GLY A 50 -5.32 -2.44 6.62
N ARG A 51 -5.18 -1.15 6.86
CA ARG A 51 -6.22 -0.18 6.59
C ARG A 51 -5.60 1.16 6.18
N LYS A 52 -6.14 1.77 5.13
CA LYS A 52 -5.75 3.12 4.74
C LYS A 52 -6.31 4.10 5.76
N ILE A 53 -5.43 5.00 6.25
CA ILE A 53 -5.83 6.06 7.17
C ILE A 53 -6.07 7.35 6.38
N ASN A 54 -5.14 7.68 5.50
CA ASN A 54 -5.22 8.89 4.69
C ASN A 54 -4.34 8.69 3.45
N ARG A 55 -4.30 9.69 2.58
CA ARG A 55 -3.41 9.64 1.41
C ARG A 55 -1.97 9.47 1.86
N GLY A 56 -1.32 8.41 1.41
CA GLY A 56 0.07 8.13 1.78
C GLY A 56 0.27 7.63 3.21
N VAL A 57 -0.81 7.32 3.92
CA VAL A 57 -0.74 6.84 5.29
C VAL A 57 -1.63 5.62 5.47
N PHE A 58 -1.06 4.54 5.98
CA PHE A 58 -1.82 3.33 6.26
C PHE A 58 -1.28 2.64 7.50
N ILE A 59 -2.08 1.76 8.09
CA ILE A 59 -1.71 0.98 9.25
C ILE A 59 -1.74 -0.50 8.88
N ILE A 60 -0.74 -1.25 9.37
CA ILE A 60 -0.64 -2.70 9.15
C ILE A 60 -0.27 -3.39 10.45
N PRO A 61 -0.61 -4.69 10.60
CA PRO A 61 -0.06 -5.48 11.70
C PRO A 61 1.46 -5.55 11.62
N PHE A 62 2.11 -5.47 12.77
CA PHE A 62 3.58 -5.50 12.85
C PHE A 62 4.18 -6.72 12.15
N LYS A 63 3.53 -7.87 12.26
CA LYS A 63 4.02 -9.14 11.67
C LYS A 63 4.16 -9.09 10.15
N HIS A 64 3.50 -8.17 9.49
CA HIS A 64 3.54 -8.03 8.03
C HIS A 64 4.45 -6.92 7.52
N LYS A 65 5.24 -6.32 8.39
CA LYS A 65 6.12 -5.20 8.02
C LYS A 65 7.02 -5.51 6.82
N ASP A 66 7.50 -6.75 6.72
CA ASP A 66 8.44 -7.15 5.67
C ASP A 66 7.77 -7.26 4.29
N LYS A 67 6.45 -7.18 4.22
CA LYS A 67 5.72 -7.15 2.96
C LYS A 67 5.62 -5.74 2.38
N PHE A 68 5.84 -4.71 3.20
CA PHE A 68 5.63 -3.32 2.80
C PHE A 68 6.93 -2.52 2.77
N ILE A 69 7.74 -2.61 3.81
CA ILE A 69 8.93 -1.77 3.94
C ILE A 69 9.92 -1.97 2.79
N PRO A 70 10.33 -3.21 2.44
CA PRO A 70 11.23 -3.40 1.31
C PRO A 70 10.66 -2.92 -0.02
N LEU A 71 9.36 -3.10 -0.23
CA LEU A 71 8.70 -2.64 -1.44
C LEU A 71 8.80 -1.13 -1.60
N LEU A 72 8.50 -0.39 -0.54
CA LEU A 72 8.56 1.05 -0.54
C LEU A 72 10.00 1.56 -0.71
N LYS A 73 10.95 0.97 -0.02
CA LYS A 73 12.36 1.33 -0.14
C LYS A 73 12.91 1.07 -1.53
N LYS A 74 12.56 -0.07 -2.12
CA LYS A 74 12.97 -0.43 -3.47
C LYS A 74 12.51 0.60 -4.49
N ASN A 75 11.35 1.19 -4.26
CA ASN A 75 10.77 2.18 -5.17
C ASN A 75 11.09 3.61 -4.76
N LYS A 76 12.11 3.82 -3.95
CA LYS A 76 12.62 5.13 -3.54
C LYS A 76 11.61 5.99 -2.81
N ALA A 77 10.64 5.37 -2.17
CA ALA A 77 9.70 6.11 -1.33
C ALA A 77 10.39 6.58 -0.07
N LYS A 78 10.06 7.79 0.36
CA LYS A 78 10.44 8.26 1.68
C LYS A 78 9.39 7.77 2.64
N ILE A 79 9.81 7.05 3.69
CA ILE A 79 8.88 6.45 4.62
C ILE A 79 9.14 6.92 6.04
N GLU A 80 8.06 7.02 6.79
CA GLU A 80 8.09 7.27 8.23
C GLU A 80 7.25 6.19 8.89
N ILE A 81 7.81 5.53 9.90
CA ILE A 81 7.16 4.40 10.56
C ILE A 81 6.92 4.76 12.00
N ILE A 82 5.67 4.61 12.43
CA ILE A 82 5.26 4.89 13.80
C ILE A 82 4.70 3.61 14.40
N PRO A 83 5.42 2.98 15.34
CA PRO A 83 4.88 1.81 16.03
C PRO A 83 3.73 2.22 16.93
N VAL A 84 2.66 1.44 16.92
CA VAL A 84 1.50 1.67 17.77
C VAL A 84 1.04 0.34 18.36
N ASN A 85 0.38 0.42 19.49
CA ASN A 85 -0.21 -0.73 20.14
C ASN A 85 -1.71 -0.53 20.24
N LEU A 86 -2.45 -1.34 19.49
CA LEU A 86 -3.91 -1.25 19.50
C LEU A 86 -4.48 -2.17 20.58
N ALA A 87 -5.40 -1.62 21.32
CA ALA A 87 -6.08 -2.37 22.36
C ALA A 87 -7.03 -3.41 21.79
#